data_bceeaac99a1df538bf986fd7b75287d1
#
_entry.id   bceeaac99a1df538bf986fd7b75287d1
#
_cell.length_a   1.000
_cell.length_b   1.000
_cell.length_c   1.000
_cell.angle_alpha   90.00
_cell.angle_beta   90.00
_cell.angle_gamma   90.00
#
_symmetry.space_group_name_H-M   'P 1'
#
loop_
_entity.id
_entity.type
_entity.pdbx_description
1 polymer ?
#
loop_
_entity_poly.entity_id
_entity_poly.type
_entity_poly.pdbx_seq_one_letter_code
_entity_poly.pdbx_strand_id
1 'polypeptide(L)'
;MKRKVGLSFLLAAVVAAAFLAAPSPVFADVKIRVYVPAPPPPPVAEVVTVAPSAEHVWIGGYHRWEGGAYVWVPGHYVVRPHHKHHRTAGHWAHSHKGYYWVDGHWK
;
A
#
# COMPACT_ATOMS: atom_id res chain seq x y z
N MET A 1 14.38 -8.50 -57.22
CA MET A 1 13.18 -8.85 -56.45
C MET A 1 13.51 -9.32 -55.05
N LYS A 2 14.49 -10.16 -54.90
CA LYS A 2 14.85 -10.68 -53.55
C LYS A 2 15.35 -9.58 -52.61
N ARG A 3 15.95 -8.53 -53.14
CA ARG A 3 16.45 -7.41 -52.34
C ARG A 3 15.34 -6.63 -51.66
N LYS A 4 14.20 -6.49 -52.32
CA LYS A 4 13.05 -5.79 -51.76
C LYS A 4 12.53 -6.45 -50.53
N VAL A 5 12.52 -7.77 -50.51
CA VAL A 5 12.07 -8.54 -49.34
C VAL A 5 13.00 -8.33 -48.16
N GLY A 6 14.33 -8.28 -48.42
CA GLY A 6 15.29 -8.02 -47.34
C GLY A 6 15.15 -6.64 -46.73
N LEU A 7 14.89 -5.64 -47.54
CA LEU A 7 14.68 -4.28 -47.02
C LEU A 7 13.44 -4.20 -46.14
N SER A 8 12.38 -4.85 -46.53
CA SER A 8 11.16 -4.87 -45.73
C SER A 8 11.40 -5.51 -44.36
N PHE A 9 12.19 -6.55 -44.32
CA PHE A 9 12.56 -7.20 -43.06
C PHE A 9 13.32 -6.26 -42.15
N LEU A 10 14.29 -5.55 -42.67
CA LEU A 10 15.09 -4.63 -41.88
C LEU A 10 14.25 -3.50 -41.28
N LEU A 11 13.33 -2.95 -42.07
CA LEU A 11 12.44 -1.90 -41.55
C LEU A 11 11.56 -2.40 -40.39
N ALA A 12 11.04 -3.58 -40.52
CA ALA A 12 10.24 -4.16 -39.45
C ALA A 12 11.05 -4.32 -38.15
N ALA A 13 12.29 -4.75 -38.25
CA ALA A 13 13.13 -4.91 -37.08
C ALA A 13 13.42 -3.57 -36.40
N VAL A 14 13.68 -2.54 -37.16
CA VAL A 14 13.95 -1.20 -36.63
C VAL A 14 12.73 -0.65 -35.88
N VAL A 15 11.54 -0.82 -36.43
CA VAL A 15 10.32 -0.36 -35.77
C VAL A 15 10.11 -1.10 -34.45
N ALA A 16 10.34 -2.39 -34.41
CA ALA A 16 10.20 -3.16 -33.20
C ALA A 16 11.17 -2.70 -32.10
N ALA A 17 12.41 -2.42 -32.48
CA ALA A 17 13.41 -1.93 -31.54
C ALA A 17 13.02 -0.57 -30.95
N ALA A 18 12.53 0.34 -31.79
CA ALA A 18 12.08 1.65 -31.31
C ALA A 18 10.93 1.54 -30.33
N PHE A 19 10.01 0.63 -30.56
CA PHE A 19 8.90 0.41 -29.63
C PHE A 19 9.39 -0.11 -28.29
N LEU A 20 10.32 -1.04 -28.26
CA LEU A 20 10.87 -1.59 -27.04
C LEU A 20 11.69 -0.56 -26.24
N ALA A 21 12.24 0.42 -26.89
CA ALA A 21 13.01 1.47 -26.24
C ALA A 21 12.14 2.56 -25.61
N ALA A 22 10.85 2.58 -25.87
CA ALA A 22 9.95 3.57 -25.27
C ALA A 22 9.94 3.44 -23.75
N PRO A 23 10.14 4.55 -23.03
CA PRO A 23 10.12 4.49 -21.57
C PRO A 23 8.74 4.14 -21.05
N SER A 24 8.71 3.30 -20.02
CA SER A 24 7.47 3.00 -19.32
C SER A 24 7.20 4.08 -18.29
N PRO A 25 5.95 4.53 -18.14
CA PRO A 25 5.62 5.48 -17.10
C PRO A 25 5.83 4.86 -15.73
N VAL A 26 6.36 5.64 -14.81
CA VAL A 26 6.59 5.21 -13.44
C VAL A 26 5.51 5.83 -12.56
N PHE A 27 4.67 4.99 -11.94
CA PHE A 27 3.61 5.42 -11.05
C PHE A 27 3.83 4.97 -9.60
N ALA A 28 5.01 4.45 -9.29
CA ALA A 28 5.28 3.84 -7.99
C ALA A 28 5.12 4.81 -6.82
N ASP A 29 5.32 6.11 -7.05
CA ASP A 29 5.31 7.10 -5.99
C ASP A 29 3.97 7.84 -5.85
N VAL A 30 2.98 7.46 -6.63
CA VAL A 30 1.67 8.10 -6.54
C VAL A 30 0.91 7.54 -5.36
N LYS A 31 0.72 8.37 -4.34
CA LYS A 31 -0.08 8.01 -3.17
C LYS A 31 -1.47 8.61 -3.32
N ILE A 32 -2.46 7.73 -3.30
CA ILE A 32 -3.86 8.15 -3.33
C ILE A 32 -4.39 8.14 -1.91
N ARG A 33 -4.84 9.30 -1.42
CA ARG A 33 -5.51 9.41 -0.13
C ARG A 33 -7.00 9.42 -0.31
N VAL A 34 -7.67 8.65 0.53
CA VAL A 34 -9.11 8.67 0.63
C VAL A 34 -9.47 9.55 1.83
N TYR A 35 -10.22 10.61 1.58
CA TYR A 35 -10.67 11.51 2.64
C TYR A 35 -12.09 11.16 3.05
N VAL A 36 -12.29 11.06 4.37
CA VAL A 36 -13.56 10.70 4.96
C VAL A 36 -14.15 11.93 5.65
N PRO A 37 -15.41 12.29 5.38
CA PRO A 37 -16.00 13.51 5.94
C PRO A 37 -16.33 13.41 7.43
N ALA A 38 -16.53 12.20 7.94
CA ALA A 38 -16.95 11.98 9.33
C ALA A 38 -15.76 11.60 10.21
N PRO A 39 -15.70 12.09 11.47
CA PRO A 39 -14.63 11.69 12.37
C PRO A 39 -14.71 10.21 12.73
N PRO A 40 -13.55 9.53 12.89
CA PRO A 40 -13.55 8.15 13.31
C PRO A 40 -14.06 8.00 14.74
N PRO A 41 -14.76 6.91 15.05
CA PRO A 41 -15.17 6.64 16.42
C PRO A 41 -13.96 6.40 17.33
N PRO A 42 -14.13 6.53 18.66
CA PRO A 42 -13.07 6.16 19.59
C PRO A 42 -12.67 4.69 19.42
N PRO A 43 -11.40 4.33 19.68
CA PRO A 43 -10.99 2.94 19.64
C PRO A 43 -11.80 2.09 20.61
N VAL A 44 -12.08 0.85 20.19
CA VAL A 44 -12.76 -0.13 21.04
C VAL A 44 -11.76 -0.68 22.05
N ALA A 45 -12.18 -0.79 23.31
CA ALA A 45 -11.34 -1.40 24.33
C ALA A 45 -11.19 -2.90 24.02
N GLU A 46 -9.95 -3.36 23.99
CA GLU A 46 -9.64 -4.76 23.70
C GLU A 46 -8.86 -5.38 24.84
N VAL A 47 -9.11 -6.66 25.08
CA VAL A 47 -8.30 -7.45 26.01
C VAL A 47 -7.13 -8.04 25.24
N VAL A 48 -5.91 -7.61 25.61
CA VAL A 48 -4.69 -8.13 25.00
C VAL A 48 -4.34 -9.44 25.69
N THR A 49 -4.37 -10.53 24.94
CA THR A 49 -4.00 -11.85 25.46
C THR A 49 -2.49 -11.99 25.54
N VAL A 50 -2.04 -13.06 26.21
CA VAL A 50 -0.60 -13.34 26.31
C VAL A 50 -0.03 -13.61 24.93
N ALA A 51 1.14 -13.02 24.65
CA ALA A 51 1.81 -13.23 23.38
C ALA A 51 2.21 -14.71 23.19
N PRO A 52 2.03 -15.28 21.99
CA PRO A 52 2.43 -16.66 21.72
C PRO A 52 3.93 -16.90 21.87
N SER A 53 4.75 -15.88 21.61
CA SER A 53 6.20 -15.92 21.81
C SER A 53 6.73 -14.51 22.02
N ALA A 54 8.01 -14.41 22.41
CA ALA A 54 8.70 -13.12 22.58
C ALA A 54 8.86 -12.36 21.27
N GLU A 55 8.72 -13.04 20.14
CA GLU A 55 8.85 -12.40 18.81
C GLU A 55 7.53 -11.85 18.29
N HIS A 56 6.43 -12.12 18.96
CA HIS A 56 5.12 -11.60 18.60
C HIS A 56 4.92 -10.20 19.16
N VAL A 57 4.38 -9.32 18.32
CA VAL A 57 4.07 -7.95 18.68
C VAL A 57 2.58 -7.72 18.46
N TRP A 58 1.93 -7.09 19.44
CA TRP A 58 0.53 -6.76 19.36
C TRP A 58 0.32 -5.58 18.41
N ILE A 59 -0.56 -5.76 17.44
CA ILE A 59 -1.05 -4.70 16.57
C ILE A 59 -2.45 -4.34 17.06
N GLY A 60 -2.62 -3.14 17.58
CA GLY A 60 -3.91 -2.69 18.09
C GLY A 60 -4.97 -2.63 17.00
N GLY A 61 -6.21 -2.84 17.38
CA GLY A 61 -7.33 -2.69 16.48
C GLY A 61 -7.53 -1.25 16.04
N TYR A 62 -8.28 -1.07 14.98
CA TYR A 62 -8.57 0.26 14.45
C TYR A 62 -9.87 0.25 13.65
N HIS A 63 -10.41 1.45 13.40
CA HIS A 63 -11.57 1.60 12.54
C HIS A 63 -11.12 1.77 11.11
N ARG A 64 -11.67 0.96 10.21
CA ARG A 64 -11.47 1.06 8.78
C ARG A 64 -12.70 1.71 8.16
N TRP A 65 -12.50 2.57 7.16
CA TRP A 65 -13.61 3.12 6.38
C TRP A 65 -13.95 2.18 5.24
N GLU A 66 -15.18 1.74 5.19
CA GLU A 66 -15.62 0.76 4.21
C GLU A 66 -17.06 1.00 3.83
N GLY A 67 -17.31 1.33 2.55
CA GLY A 67 -18.65 1.44 2.03
C GLY A 67 -19.53 2.50 2.69
N GLY A 68 -18.94 3.58 3.18
CA GLY A 68 -19.69 4.67 3.81
C GLY A 68 -19.86 4.55 5.32
N ALA A 69 -19.16 3.60 5.95
CA ALA A 69 -19.21 3.41 7.40
C ALA A 69 -17.85 3.00 7.95
N TYR A 70 -17.62 3.31 9.22
CA TYR A 70 -16.46 2.80 9.94
C TYR A 70 -16.73 1.38 10.42
N VAL A 71 -15.76 0.50 10.19
CA VAL A 71 -15.82 -0.90 10.61
C VAL A 71 -14.62 -1.19 11.50
N TRP A 72 -14.88 -1.79 12.66
CA TRP A 72 -13.82 -2.14 13.58
C TRP A 72 -13.02 -3.34 13.09
N VAL A 73 -11.70 -3.20 13.04
CA VAL A 73 -10.76 -4.29 12.74
C VAL A 73 -10.08 -4.66 14.06
N PRO A 74 -10.28 -5.88 14.57
CA PRO A 74 -9.70 -6.29 15.84
C PRO A 74 -8.17 -6.31 15.80
N GLY A 75 -7.57 -6.02 16.96
CA GLY A 75 -6.14 -6.18 17.13
C GLY A 75 -5.72 -7.64 17.07
N HIS A 76 -4.46 -7.88 16.78
CA HIS A 76 -3.92 -9.23 16.67
C HIS A 76 -2.41 -9.21 16.85
N TYR A 77 -1.84 -10.39 17.09
CA TYR A 77 -0.39 -10.54 17.15
C TYR A 77 0.19 -10.82 15.77
N VAL A 78 1.35 -10.24 15.51
CA VAL A 78 2.15 -10.54 14.32
C VAL A 78 3.58 -10.86 14.75
N VAL A 79 4.25 -11.66 13.95
CA VAL A 79 5.67 -11.93 14.17
C VAL A 79 6.47 -10.71 13.71
N ARG A 80 7.38 -10.26 14.57
CA ARG A 80 8.26 -9.12 14.25
C ARG A 80 9.08 -9.43 13.00
N PRO A 81 9.10 -8.52 12.02
CA PRO A 81 9.97 -8.69 10.85
C PRO A 81 11.44 -8.76 11.25
N HIS A 82 12.22 -9.52 10.50
CA HIS A 82 13.65 -9.66 10.73
C HIS A 82 14.34 -8.30 10.64
N HIS A 83 15.22 -8.01 11.59
CA HIS A 83 15.95 -6.74 11.70
C HIS A 83 15.10 -5.50 11.96
N LYS A 84 13.83 -5.66 12.29
CA LYS A 84 12.96 -4.54 12.66
C LYS A 84 12.56 -4.69 14.11
N HIS A 85 12.69 -3.62 14.91
CA HIS A 85 12.48 -3.69 16.34
C HIS A 85 11.32 -2.86 16.85
N HIS A 86 10.91 -1.86 16.10
CA HIS A 86 9.88 -0.93 16.51
C HIS A 86 8.72 -0.87 15.54
N ARG A 87 7.52 -0.87 16.08
CA ARG A 87 6.30 -0.70 15.32
C ARG A 87 5.72 0.68 15.58
N THR A 88 5.53 1.46 14.53
CA THR A 88 4.74 2.68 14.62
C THR A 88 3.31 2.34 14.22
N ALA A 89 2.36 2.59 15.12
CA ALA A 89 0.96 2.28 14.87
C ALA A 89 0.36 3.18 13.80
N GLY A 90 -0.55 2.62 13.01
CA GLY A 90 -1.37 3.42 12.12
C GLY A 90 -2.34 4.30 12.91
N HIS A 91 -2.80 5.36 12.30
CA HIS A 91 -3.72 6.29 12.95
C HIS A 91 -4.52 7.09 11.95
N TRP A 92 -5.64 7.63 12.41
CA TRP A 92 -6.41 8.59 11.65
C TRP A 92 -5.84 9.98 11.85
N ALA A 93 -5.70 10.72 10.75
CA ALA A 93 -5.26 12.10 10.78
C ALA A 93 -6.35 13.00 10.20
N HIS A 94 -6.30 14.29 10.53
CA HIS A 94 -7.30 15.26 10.10
C HIS A 94 -6.65 16.37 9.27
N SER A 95 -7.28 16.68 8.15
CA SER A 95 -6.88 17.84 7.33
C SER A 95 -8.13 18.63 6.94
N HIS A 96 -7.95 19.77 6.26
CA HIS A 96 -9.07 20.55 5.76
C HIS A 96 -9.95 19.80 4.76
N LYS A 97 -9.43 18.72 4.18
CA LYS A 97 -10.18 17.87 3.22
C LYS A 97 -10.96 16.75 3.91
N GLY A 98 -10.75 16.53 5.20
CA GLY A 98 -11.39 15.46 5.94
C GLY A 98 -10.38 14.58 6.68
N TYR A 99 -10.85 13.44 7.12
CA TYR A 99 -10.03 12.47 7.84
C TYR A 99 -9.40 11.49 6.86
N TYR A 100 -8.17 11.08 7.14
CA TYR A 100 -7.49 10.09 6.32
C TYR A 100 -6.67 9.15 7.20
N TRP A 101 -6.48 7.94 6.72
CA TRP A 101 -5.73 6.92 7.41
C TRP A 101 -4.25 6.99 7.07
N VAL A 102 -3.41 6.91 8.09
CA VAL A 102 -1.96 6.79 7.95
C VAL A 102 -1.57 5.38 8.39
N ASP A 103 -1.00 4.61 7.48
CA ASP A 103 -0.59 3.24 7.77
C ASP A 103 0.52 3.18 8.80
N GLY A 104 0.46 2.15 9.65
CA GLY A 104 1.55 1.82 10.53
C GLY A 104 2.74 1.24 9.75
N HIS A 105 3.90 1.27 10.37
CA HIS A 105 5.11 0.76 9.74
C HIS A 105 6.11 0.25 10.77
N TRP A 106 7.08 -0.51 10.31
CA TRP A 106 8.17 -1.02 11.12
C TRP A 106 9.44 -0.22 10.88
N LYS A 107 10.21 -0.03 11.96
CA LYS A 107 11.52 0.60 11.90
C LYS A 107 12.62 -0.38 12.23
#